data_0e2dedc17e05e0f2617616298e0a2e1c
#
_entry.id   0e2dedc17e05e0f2617616298e0a2e1c
#
_cell.length_a   1.000
_cell.length_b   1.000
_cell.length_c   1.000
_cell.angle_alpha   90.00
_cell.angle_beta   90.00
_cell.angle_gamma   90.00
#
_symmetry.space_group_name_H-M   'P 1'
#
loop_
_entity.id
_entity.type
_entity.pdbx_description
1 polymer ?
#
loop_
_entity_poly.entity_id
_entity_poly.type
_entity_poly.pdbx_seq_one_letter_code
_entity_poly.pdbx_strand_id
1 'polypeptide(L)'
;MEAATKKKKQRKQRWNDCNVIQVFPDLKRLWHFNVAEKQVAQKAKLNHSGENPIPPKQVEQTWRQFLQKRLNIAWLPAEHIFLRIVNLPKGEDLDETKQMLEFQLEKLSPVPVNQIVWSFEILPCPDPAQQTVLLALAESSNIEKLLGDLEESGFQTDRIESPLIHPLSTARFDSDCVRVQLQEHDEDFFDCIISWHINGWTQHVGLSKLPKSDQGAKLLIDNLNNTAWSGELEGWLSEAPELRFIGGEHVPSSWLEAAKGWTSKEIQNEPAPEEDEQA
;
A
#
# COMPACT_ATOMS: atom_id res chain seq x y z
N MET A 1 -14.60 27.13 -37.99
CA MET A 1 -14.68 27.72 -36.66
C MET A 1 -14.43 26.60 -35.67
N GLU A 2 -13.18 26.42 -35.26
CA GLU A 2 -12.77 25.43 -34.28
C GLU A 2 -13.02 26.01 -32.90
N ALA A 3 -13.86 25.34 -32.11
CA ALA A 3 -14.08 25.66 -30.71
C ALA A 3 -12.93 25.06 -29.87
N ALA A 4 -11.98 25.91 -29.49
CA ALA A 4 -10.91 25.54 -28.58
C ALA A 4 -11.50 25.25 -27.19
N THR A 5 -11.60 23.97 -26.85
CA THR A 5 -12.00 23.50 -25.53
C THR A 5 -10.88 23.84 -24.55
N LYS A 6 -11.01 24.89 -23.78
CA LYS A 6 -10.12 25.25 -22.69
C LYS A 6 -10.17 24.16 -21.63
N LYS A 7 -9.15 23.26 -21.60
CA LYS A 7 -8.91 22.36 -20.48
C LYS A 7 -8.80 23.20 -19.19
N LYS A 8 -9.79 23.10 -18.31
CA LYS A 8 -9.72 23.67 -16.94
C LYS A 8 -8.50 23.01 -16.26
N LYS A 9 -7.44 23.78 -16.06
CA LYS A 9 -6.35 23.36 -15.16
C LYS A 9 -6.95 23.12 -13.79
N GLN A 10 -7.09 21.85 -13.38
CA GLN A 10 -7.39 21.53 -11.99
C GLN A 10 -6.30 22.20 -11.13
N ARG A 11 -6.71 23.13 -10.28
CA ARG A 11 -5.82 23.72 -9.29
C ARG A 11 -5.42 22.59 -8.35
N LYS A 12 -4.15 22.18 -8.38
CA LYS A 12 -3.60 21.26 -7.39
C LYS A 12 -3.90 21.84 -6.00
N GLN A 13 -4.68 21.11 -5.24
CA GLN A 13 -5.02 21.48 -3.87
C GLN A 13 -3.71 21.40 -3.07
N ARG A 14 -3.30 22.48 -2.43
CA ARG A 14 -2.10 22.48 -1.59
C ARG A 14 -2.53 22.27 -0.15
N TRP A 15 -1.99 21.23 0.45
CA TRP A 15 -2.11 20.94 1.88
C TRP A 15 -0.91 21.56 2.61
N ASN A 16 -1.13 22.07 3.83
CA ASN A 16 -0.07 22.65 4.64
C ASN A 16 0.37 21.69 5.74
N ASP A 17 -0.57 20.92 6.26
CA ASP A 17 -0.35 19.92 7.28
C ASP A 17 -1.04 18.61 6.88
N CYS A 18 -0.47 17.50 7.30
CA CYS A 18 -1.03 16.17 7.12
C CYS A 18 -0.96 15.42 8.46
N ASN A 19 -2.05 14.76 8.82
CA ASN A 19 -2.07 13.79 9.90
C ASN A 19 -2.28 12.41 9.29
N VAL A 20 -1.52 11.45 9.75
CA VAL A 20 -1.68 10.03 9.39
C VAL A 20 -1.97 9.25 10.66
N ILE A 21 -3.03 8.45 10.65
CA ILE A 21 -3.40 7.58 11.76
C ILE A 21 -3.34 6.12 11.36
N GLN A 22 -2.68 5.32 12.18
CA GLN A 22 -2.69 3.86 12.13
C GLN A 22 -3.38 3.31 13.36
N VAL A 23 -4.34 2.42 13.16
CA VAL A 23 -5.12 1.81 14.22
C VAL A 23 -4.62 0.39 14.46
N PHE A 24 -4.26 0.10 15.69
CA PHE A 24 -3.95 -1.23 16.22
C PHE A 24 -5.03 -1.63 17.21
N PRO A 25 -5.15 -2.90 17.61
CA PRO A 25 -6.16 -3.34 18.57
C PRO A 25 -6.17 -2.52 19.88
N ASP A 26 -4.99 -2.22 20.43
CA ASP A 26 -4.84 -1.55 21.73
C ASP A 26 -4.18 -0.17 21.64
N LEU A 27 -3.85 0.28 20.42
CA LEU A 27 -3.05 1.49 20.21
C LEU A 27 -3.48 2.21 18.95
N LYS A 28 -3.59 3.54 19.03
CA LYS A 28 -3.67 4.41 17.86
C LYS A 28 -2.37 5.19 17.76
N ARG A 29 -1.66 5.06 16.64
CA ARG A 29 -0.44 5.80 16.35
C ARG A 29 -0.75 6.94 15.39
N LEU A 30 -0.45 8.16 15.80
CA LEU A 30 -0.71 9.37 15.02
C LEU A 30 0.60 10.06 14.68
N TRP A 31 0.84 10.28 13.38
CA TRP A 31 1.92 11.12 12.88
C TRP A 31 1.37 12.46 12.42
N HIS A 32 2.11 13.49 12.68
CA HIS A 32 1.82 14.83 12.20
C HIS A 32 2.98 15.32 11.32
N PHE A 33 2.66 15.66 10.08
CA PHE A 33 3.60 16.14 9.08
C PHE A 33 3.31 17.58 8.71
N ASN A 34 4.36 18.34 8.43
CA ASN A 34 4.26 19.64 7.79
C ASN A 34 4.60 19.50 6.31
N VAL A 35 3.76 20.05 5.46
CA VAL A 35 3.94 20.07 4.00
C VAL A 35 4.29 21.48 3.57
N ALA A 36 5.55 21.88 3.74
CA ALA A 36 6.04 23.19 3.30
C ALA A 36 6.99 23.01 2.11
N GLU A 37 6.82 23.85 1.08
CA GLU A 37 7.76 23.96 -0.06
C GLU A 37 8.08 22.63 -0.79
N LYS A 38 7.11 21.71 -0.85
CA LYS A 38 7.24 20.34 -1.40
C LYS A 38 8.13 19.40 -0.56
N GLN A 39 8.50 19.77 0.62
CA GLN A 39 9.14 18.89 1.59
C GLN A 39 8.12 18.47 2.63
N VAL A 40 8.09 17.18 2.93
CA VAL A 40 7.31 16.60 4.02
C VAL A 40 8.28 16.39 5.18
N ALA A 41 7.96 16.94 6.34
CA ALA A 41 8.78 16.78 7.53
C ALA A 41 7.91 16.35 8.70
N GLN A 42 8.24 15.21 9.30
CA GLN A 42 7.56 14.73 10.49
C GLN A 42 7.80 15.70 11.66
N LYS A 43 6.70 16.18 12.26
CA LYS A 43 6.76 17.05 13.45
C LYS A 43 6.54 16.31 14.75
N ALA A 44 5.69 15.27 14.72
CA ALA A 44 5.33 14.54 15.91
C ALA A 44 4.87 13.12 15.57
N LYS A 45 5.18 12.19 16.48
CA LYS A 45 4.65 10.83 16.53
C LYS A 45 4.05 10.64 17.92
N LEU A 46 2.77 10.34 17.97
CA LEU A 46 2.00 10.26 19.21
C LEU A 46 1.31 8.90 19.29
N ASN A 47 1.39 8.28 20.44
CA ASN A 47 0.72 7.03 20.71
C ASN A 47 -0.44 7.28 21.68
N HIS A 48 -1.64 6.84 21.31
CA HIS A 48 -2.84 6.90 22.14
C HIS A 48 -3.28 5.47 22.47
N SER A 49 -3.24 5.12 23.74
CA SER A 49 -3.68 3.79 24.21
C SER A 49 -5.18 3.73 24.39
N GLY A 50 -5.76 2.57 24.04
CA GLY A 50 -7.15 2.24 24.30
C GLY A 50 -8.18 3.09 23.55
N GLU A 51 -9.37 3.18 24.11
CA GLU A 51 -10.53 3.90 23.56
C GLU A 51 -10.47 5.43 23.78
N ASN A 52 -9.38 5.95 24.34
CA ASN A 52 -9.29 7.37 24.63
C ASN A 52 -9.40 8.21 23.36
N PRO A 53 -10.23 9.27 23.36
CA PRO A 53 -10.36 10.15 22.20
C PRO A 53 -9.04 10.87 21.93
N ILE A 54 -8.77 11.10 20.66
CA ILE A 54 -7.61 11.87 20.24
C ILE A 54 -7.82 13.33 20.68
N PRO A 55 -6.84 13.97 21.34
CA PRO A 55 -7.02 15.34 21.81
C PRO A 55 -7.36 16.30 20.64
N PRO A 56 -8.41 17.14 20.77
CA PRO A 56 -8.88 18.02 19.70
C PRO A 56 -7.78 18.88 19.07
N LYS A 57 -6.83 19.35 19.89
CA LYS A 57 -5.71 20.19 19.41
C LYS A 57 -4.85 19.52 18.32
N GLN A 58 -4.89 18.19 18.24
CA GLN A 58 -4.07 17.42 17.29
C GLN A 58 -4.78 17.24 15.95
N VAL A 59 -6.11 17.15 15.94
CA VAL A 59 -6.88 16.75 14.75
C VAL A 59 -7.95 17.75 14.33
N GLU A 60 -8.50 18.56 15.25
CA GLU A 60 -9.50 19.57 14.91
C GLU A 60 -8.90 20.75 14.16
N GLN A 61 -9.65 21.23 13.18
CA GLN A 61 -9.37 22.50 12.51
C GLN A 61 -10.02 23.65 13.29
N THR A 62 -9.21 24.49 13.91
CA THR A 62 -9.72 25.76 14.44
C THR A 62 -10.09 26.70 13.28
N TRP A 63 -11.01 27.66 13.52
CA TRP A 63 -11.42 28.65 12.50
C TRP A 63 -10.23 29.41 11.87
N ARG A 64 -9.10 29.57 12.59
CA ARG A 64 -7.85 30.16 12.06
C ARG A 64 -7.13 29.24 11.07
N GLN A 65 -7.35 27.93 11.15
CA GLN A 65 -6.77 26.92 10.29
C GLN A 65 -7.63 26.65 9.04
N PHE A 66 -8.82 27.28 8.94
CA PHE A 66 -9.63 27.21 7.71
C PHE A 66 -8.88 27.70 6.46
N LEU A 67 -7.87 28.54 6.65
CA LEU A 67 -6.98 28.98 5.59
C LEU A 67 -5.79 28.04 5.34
N GLN A 68 -5.50 27.15 6.29
CA GLN A 68 -4.47 26.13 6.21
C GLN A 68 -5.15 24.77 6.06
N LYS A 69 -5.14 24.25 4.85
CA LYS A 69 -5.78 22.96 4.57
C LYS A 69 -4.95 21.84 5.20
N ARG A 70 -5.58 21.12 6.12
CA ARG A 70 -5.05 19.91 6.73
C ARG A 70 -5.67 18.69 6.05
N LEU A 71 -4.87 17.65 5.84
CA LEU A 71 -5.31 16.37 5.33
C LEU A 71 -5.19 15.33 6.45
N ASN A 72 -6.29 14.64 6.74
CA ASN A 72 -6.33 13.54 7.69
C ASN A 72 -6.41 12.21 6.93
N ILE A 73 -5.36 11.41 7.00
CA ILE A 73 -5.24 10.12 6.34
C ILE A 73 -5.38 9.02 7.38
N ALA A 74 -6.21 8.02 7.12
CA ALA A 74 -6.26 6.79 7.89
C ALA A 74 -5.60 5.66 7.09
N TRP A 75 -4.71 4.90 7.73
CA TRP A 75 -4.18 3.69 7.14
C TRP A 75 -5.15 2.54 7.35
N LEU A 76 -5.54 1.93 6.24
CA LEU A 76 -6.35 0.73 6.26
C LEU A 76 -5.47 -0.46 6.66
N PRO A 77 -5.86 -1.25 7.67
CA PRO A 77 -5.13 -2.46 8.04
C PRO A 77 -5.01 -3.42 6.84
N ALA A 78 -3.81 -4.01 6.68
CA ALA A 78 -3.50 -4.87 5.53
C ALA A 78 -4.46 -6.06 5.37
N GLU A 79 -4.97 -6.59 6.48
CA GLU A 79 -5.94 -7.69 6.53
C GLU A 79 -7.31 -7.36 5.89
N HIS A 80 -7.60 -6.08 5.65
CA HIS A 80 -8.85 -5.63 5.01
C HIS A 80 -8.65 -5.26 3.54
N ILE A 81 -7.44 -5.46 2.99
CA ILE A 81 -7.10 -5.08 1.62
C ILE A 81 -6.86 -6.33 0.78
N PHE A 82 -7.51 -6.41 -0.36
CA PHE A 82 -7.24 -7.39 -1.40
C PHE A 82 -6.54 -6.69 -2.56
N LEU A 83 -5.39 -7.19 -2.97
CA LEU A 83 -4.63 -6.65 -4.09
C LEU A 83 -4.73 -7.56 -5.31
N ARG A 84 -4.83 -6.96 -6.49
CA ARG A 84 -4.80 -7.66 -7.78
C ARG A 84 -3.96 -6.88 -8.77
N ILE A 85 -3.16 -7.60 -9.55
CA ILE A 85 -2.48 -7.05 -10.72
C ILE A 85 -3.34 -7.33 -11.93
N VAL A 86 -3.57 -6.31 -12.73
CA VAL A 86 -4.36 -6.39 -13.97
C VAL A 86 -3.57 -5.74 -15.08
N ASN A 87 -3.33 -6.48 -16.16
CA ASN A 87 -2.72 -5.94 -17.37
C ASN A 87 -3.83 -5.56 -18.35
N LEU A 88 -3.82 -4.32 -18.78
CA LEU A 88 -4.83 -3.72 -19.66
C LEU A 88 -4.14 -3.09 -20.88
N PRO A 89 -4.83 -2.94 -22.02
CA PRO A 89 -4.42 -2.00 -23.04
C PRO A 89 -4.27 -0.61 -22.41
N LYS A 90 -3.33 0.16 -22.94
CA LYS A 90 -3.13 1.54 -22.44
C LYS A 90 -4.36 2.39 -22.76
N GLY A 91 -5.03 2.90 -21.74
CA GLY A 91 -6.11 3.86 -21.89
C GLY A 91 -5.62 5.26 -22.29
N GLU A 92 -6.48 6.05 -22.92
CA GLU A 92 -6.19 7.45 -23.25
C GLU A 92 -6.10 8.33 -21.99
N ASP A 93 -6.90 7.97 -20.97
CA ASP A 93 -6.95 8.65 -19.67
C ASP A 93 -7.32 7.71 -18.52
N LEU A 94 -7.37 8.27 -17.31
CA LEU A 94 -7.72 7.50 -16.09
C LEU A 94 -9.19 7.03 -16.08
N ASP A 95 -10.09 7.78 -16.73
CA ASP A 95 -11.51 7.42 -16.76
C ASP A 95 -11.74 6.20 -17.66
N GLU A 96 -11.02 6.09 -18.76
CA GLU A 96 -11.05 4.89 -19.62
C GLU A 96 -10.46 3.68 -18.90
N THR A 97 -9.32 3.85 -18.21
CA THR A 97 -8.72 2.80 -17.39
C THR A 97 -9.71 2.32 -16.33
N LYS A 98 -10.39 3.24 -15.65
CA LYS A 98 -11.41 2.93 -14.66
C LYS A 98 -12.55 2.11 -15.24
N GLN A 99 -13.09 2.48 -16.40
CA GLN A 99 -14.15 1.74 -17.08
C GLN A 99 -13.71 0.31 -17.44
N MET A 100 -12.49 0.14 -17.97
CA MET A 100 -11.96 -1.20 -18.26
C MET A 100 -11.87 -2.07 -17.00
N LEU A 101 -11.49 -1.49 -15.86
CA LEU A 101 -11.45 -2.21 -14.58
C LEU A 101 -12.86 -2.56 -14.09
N GLU A 102 -13.82 -1.64 -14.21
CA GLU A 102 -15.21 -1.88 -13.80
C GLU A 102 -15.82 -3.12 -14.47
N PHE A 103 -15.51 -3.37 -15.74
CA PHE A 103 -15.93 -4.58 -16.45
C PHE A 103 -15.31 -5.87 -15.91
N GLN A 104 -14.18 -5.77 -15.20
CA GLN A 104 -13.47 -6.94 -14.68
C GLN A 104 -13.71 -7.16 -13.18
N LEU A 105 -14.33 -6.20 -12.48
CA LEU A 105 -14.50 -6.25 -11.02
C LEU A 105 -15.18 -7.52 -10.51
N GLU A 106 -16.18 -8.04 -11.21
CA GLU A 106 -16.88 -9.28 -10.82
C GLU A 106 -15.95 -10.51 -10.78
N LYS A 107 -14.89 -10.52 -11.62
CA LYS A 107 -13.90 -11.61 -11.64
C LYS A 107 -12.77 -11.40 -10.63
N LEU A 108 -12.47 -10.15 -10.32
CA LEU A 108 -11.32 -9.77 -9.52
C LEU A 108 -11.67 -9.66 -8.03
N SER A 109 -12.93 -9.36 -7.74
CA SER A 109 -13.40 -9.16 -6.37
C SER A 109 -13.60 -10.47 -5.62
N PRO A 110 -13.12 -10.57 -4.36
CA PRO A 110 -13.35 -11.71 -3.49
C PRO A 110 -14.78 -11.79 -2.94
N VAL A 111 -15.53 -10.69 -3.01
CA VAL A 111 -16.92 -10.56 -2.52
C VAL A 111 -17.76 -9.83 -3.58
N PRO A 112 -19.12 -9.83 -3.47
CA PRO A 112 -19.98 -9.15 -4.42
C PRO A 112 -19.61 -7.69 -4.64
N VAL A 113 -19.61 -7.22 -5.90
CA VAL A 113 -19.15 -5.87 -6.29
C VAL A 113 -19.89 -4.74 -5.55
N ASN A 114 -21.15 -4.95 -5.19
CA ASN A 114 -21.94 -3.98 -4.42
C ASN A 114 -21.53 -3.86 -2.94
N GLN A 115 -20.60 -4.70 -2.48
CA GLN A 115 -20.09 -4.71 -1.09
C GLN A 115 -18.64 -4.27 -1.01
N ILE A 116 -18.05 -3.76 -2.11
CA ILE A 116 -16.66 -3.33 -2.14
C ILE A 116 -16.52 -1.83 -2.38
N VAL A 117 -15.46 -1.29 -1.80
CA VAL A 117 -14.81 -0.04 -2.20
C VAL A 117 -13.50 -0.40 -2.88
N TRP A 118 -13.16 0.29 -3.96
CA TRP A 118 -11.95 0.00 -4.69
C TRP A 118 -11.26 1.26 -5.21
N SER A 119 -9.97 1.14 -5.39
CA SER A 119 -9.11 2.14 -6.02
C SER A 119 -8.03 1.45 -6.84
N PHE A 120 -7.34 2.20 -7.69
CA PHE A 120 -6.27 1.65 -8.49
C PHE A 120 -5.11 2.62 -8.65
N GLU A 121 -3.93 2.05 -8.88
CA GLU A 121 -2.73 2.76 -9.30
C GLU A 121 -2.15 2.13 -10.56
N ILE A 122 -1.59 2.98 -11.44
CA ILE A 122 -0.88 2.52 -12.63
C ILE A 122 0.58 2.31 -12.24
N LEU A 123 1.05 1.07 -12.39
CA LEU A 123 2.43 0.68 -12.12
C LEU A 123 3.31 0.89 -13.36
N PRO A 124 4.64 0.99 -13.19
CA PRO A 124 5.57 0.94 -14.30
C PRO A 124 5.37 -0.31 -15.17
N CYS A 125 5.37 -0.14 -16.47
CA CYS A 125 5.14 -1.18 -17.45
C CYS A 125 6.16 -1.05 -18.59
N PRO A 126 6.83 -2.14 -19.02
CA PRO A 126 7.84 -2.07 -20.07
C PRO A 126 7.24 -1.89 -21.48
N ASP A 127 5.99 -2.33 -21.69
CA ASP A 127 5.31 -2.21 -22.98
C ASP A 127 4.51 -0.89 -23.05
N PRO A 128 4.85 0.04 -23.97
CA PRO A 128 4.16 1.30 -24.11
C PRO A 128 2.70 1.18 -24.60
N ALA A 129 2.30 0.03 -25.17
CA ALA A 129 0.94 -0.23 -25.64
C ALA A 129 0.03 -0.80 -24.53
N GLN A 130 0.60 -1.16 -23.39
CA GLN A 130 -0.09 -1.73 -22.26
C GLN A 130 0.09 -0.88 -21.00
N GLN A 131 -0.66 -1.20 -19.99
CA GLN A 131 -0.51 -0.67 -18.64
C GLN A 131 -0.74 -1.79 -17.61
N THR A 132 0.11 -1.82 -16.60
CA THR A 132 -0.07 -2.67 -15.43
C THR A 132 -0.78 -1.86 -14.36
N VAL A 133 -1.85 -2.39 -13.84
CA VAL A 133 -2.67 -1.72 -12.83
C VAL A 133 -2.68 -2.54 -11.55
N LEU A 134 -2.35 -1.90 -10.45
CA LEU A 134 -2.58 -2.42 -9.11
C LEU A 134 -3.99 -2.01 -8.68
N LEU A 135 -4.87 -2.98 -8.53
CA LEU A 135 -6.22 -2.80 -8.03
C LEU A 135 -6.23 -3.14 -6.53
N ALA A 136 -6.65 -2.19 -5.70
CA ALA A 136 -6.89 -2.37 -4.28
C ALA A 136 -8.39 -2.43 -4.02
N LEU A 137 -8.83 -3.47 -3.32
CA LEU A 137 -10.22 -3.76 -3.00
C LEU A 137 -10.36 -3.90 -1.48
N ALA A 138 -11.44 -3.39 -0.92
CA ALA A 138 -11.79 -3.58 0.49
C ALA A 138 -13.30 -3.75 0.63
N GLU A 139 -13.74 -4.50 1.63
CA GLU A 139 -15.16 -4.59 1.96
C GLU A 139 -15.68 -3.27 2.53
N SER A 140 -16.84 -2.81 2.03
CA SER A 140 -17.46 -1.54 2.47
C SER A 140 -17.72 -1.53 3.98
N SER A 141 -18.13 -2.67 4.54
CA SER A 141 -18.39 -2.84 5.97
C SER A 141 -17.16 -2.58 6.84
N ASN A 142 -15.96 -3.02 6.40
CA ASN A 142 -14.70 -2.79 7.11
C ASN A 142 -14.30 -1.31 7.05
N ILE A 143 -14.51 -0.66 5.91
CA ILE A 143 -14.26 0.77 5.74
C ILE A 143 -15.21 1.60 6.63
N GLU A 144 -16.51 1.30 6.61
CA GLU A 144 -17.52 1.98 7.42
C GLU A 144 -17.24 1.84 8.91
N LYS A 145 -16.84 0.64 9.36
CA LYS A 145 -16.45 0.39 10.74
C LYS A 145 -15.23 1.22 11.12
N LEU A 146 -14.15 1.19 10.32
CA LEU A 146 -12.94 1.96 10.58
C LEU A 146 -13.24 3.46 10.69
N LEU A 147 -14.04 4.00 9.77
CA LEU A 147 -14.42 5.41 9.78
C LEU A 147 -15.25 5.76 11.00
N GLY A 148 -16.22 4.91 11.41
CA GLY A 148 -17.02 5.10 12.61
C GLY A 148 -16.17 5.12 13.88
N ASP A 149 -15.29 4.14 14.06
CA ASP A 149 -14.38 4.04 15.22
C ASP A 149 -13.43 5.26 15.31
N LEU A 150 -12.99 5.78 14.15
CA LEU A 150 -12.14 6.97 14.09
C LEU A 150 -12.92 8.25 14.41
N GLU A 151 -14.13 8.39 13.88
CA GLU A 151 -15.00 9.55 14.14
C GLU A 151 -15.38 9.62 15.62
N GLU A 152 -15.74 8.50 16.24
CA GLU A 152 -15.99 8.40 17.70
C GLU A 152 -14.76 8.80 18.52
N SER A 153 -13.56 8.53 17.99
CA SER A 153 -12.29 8.95 18.60
C SER A 153 -11.92 10.42 18.33
N GLY A 154 -12.75 11.15 17.56
CA GLY A 154 -12.52 12.55 17.21
C GLY A 154 -11.65 12.76 15.97
N PHE A 155 -11.34 11.71 15.19
CA PHE A 155 -10.54 11.81 13.97
C PHE A 155 -11.44 11.75 12.73
N GLN A 156 -11.67 12.90 12.09
CA GLN A 156 -12.39 12.94 10.81
C GLN A 156 -11.43 12.64 9.67
N THR A 157 -11.63 11.50 9.03
CA THR A 157 -10.80 11.01 7.94
C THR A 157 -11.21 11.65 6.61
N ASP A 158 -10.25 12.28 5.91
CA ASP A 158 -10.43 12.79 4.56
C ASP A 158 -10.08 11.74 3.51
N ARG A 159 -9.16 10.81 3.84
CA ARG A 159 -8.62 9.82 2.90
C ARG A 159 -8.21 8.55 3.63
N ILE A 160 -8.42 7.42 2.95
CA ILE A 160 -7.93 6.11 3.41
C ILE A 160 -6.85 5.65 2.45
N GLU A 161 -5.73 5.20 2.98
CA GLU A 161 -4.59 4.73 2.21
C GLU A 161 -3.96 3.49 2.84
N SER A 162 -3.06 2.86 2.10
CA SER A 162 -2.16 1.82 2.60
C SER A 162 -0.71 2.23 2.30
N PRO A 163 0.13 2.38 3.31
CA PRO A 163 1.53 2.80 3.12
C PRO A 163 2.34 1.76 2.34
N LEU A 164 1.90 0.49 2.36
CA LEU A 164 2.58 -0.61 1.67
C LEU A 164 2.44 -0.54 0.14
N ILE A 165 1.44 0.19 -0.39
CA ILE A 165 1.14 0.24 -1.82
C ILE A 165 1.98 1.28 -2.54
N HIS A 166 2.22 2.43 -1.94
CA HIS A 166 2.89 3.56 -2.57
C HIS A 166 4.29 3.23 -3.13
N PRO A 167 5.16 2.49 -2.42
CA PRO A 167 6.47 2.11 -2.95
C PRO A 167 6.44 1.25 -4.22
N LEU A 168 5.31 0.59 -4.52
CA LEU A 168 5.18 -0.21 -5.75
C LEU A 168 5.02 0.66 -6.99
N SER A 169 4.35 1.81 -6.87
CA SER A 169 4.10 2.71 -8.00
C SER A 169 5.35 3.50 -8.43
N THR A 170 6.30 3.69 -7.53
CA THR A 170 7.53 4.44 -7.77
C THR A 170 8.74 3.57 -8.05
N ALA A 171 8.67 2.28 -7.72
CA ALA A 171 9.78 1.36 -7.85
C ALA A 171 10.12 1.07 -9.32
N ARG A 172 11.42 1.11 -9.62
CA ARG A 172 11.98 0.60 -10.88
C ARG A 172 12.87 -0.58 -10.53
N PHE A 173 12.73 -1.65 -11.31
CA PHE A 173 13.47 -2.88 -11.06
C PHE A 173 14.42 -3.13 -12.23
N ASP A 174 15.70 -3.24 -11.92
CA ASP A 174 16.77 -3.51 -12.90
C ASP A 174 16.97 -5.01 -13.12
N SER A 175 16.39 -5.85 -12.26
CA SER A 175 16.49 -7.31 -12.31
C SER A 175 15.17 -7.96 -11.88
N ASP A 176 15.01 -9.24 -12.27
CA ASP A 176 13.91 -10.06 -11.80
C ASP A 176 14.04 -10.33 -10.30
N CYS A 177 13.07 -9.93 -9.52
CA CYS A 177 13.11 -10.07 -8.07
C CYS A 177 11.73 -10.27 -7.45
N VAL A 178 11.74 -10.89 -6.27
CA VAL A 178 10.64 -10.81 -5.30
C VAL A 178 11.02 -9.82 -4.23
N ARG A 179 10.16 -8.86 -3.96
CA ARG A 179 10.31 -7.93 -2.83
C ARG A 179 9.36 -8.32 -1.71
N VAL A 180 9.91 -8.44 -0.52
CA VAL A 180 9.16 -8.65 0.73
C VAL A 180 9.35 -7.39 1.57
N GLN A 181 8.39 -6.50 1.51
CA GLN A 181 8.38 -5.28 2.31
C GLN A 181 7.68 -5.54 3.63
N LEU A 182 8.35 -5.21 4.73
CA LEU A 182 7.89 -5.44 6.09
C LEU A 182 7.42 -4.11 6.69
N GLN A 183 6.26 -4.16 7.33
CA GLN A 183 5.76 -3.09 8.19
C GLN A 183 5.40 -3.70 9.54
N GLU A 184 5.81 -3.08 10.63
CA GLU A 184 5.42 -3.52 11.96
C GLU A 184 3.92 -3.41 12.14
N HIS A 185 3.27 -4.55 12.41
CA HIS A 185 1.88 -4.60 12.81
C HIS A 185 1.77 -4.42 14.33
N ASP A 186 2.41 -5.29 15.09
CA ASP A 186 2.52 -5.27 16.54
C ASP A 186 3.87 -5.89 17.01
N GLU A 187 3.99 -6.27 18.30
CA GLU A 187 5.22 -6.88 18.81
C GLU A 187 5.51 -8.24 18.17
N ASP A 188 4.48 -9.00 17.78
CA ASP A 188 4.58 -10.39 17.34
C ASP A 188 4.45 -10.57 15.82
N PHE A 189 3.90 -9.60 15.09
CA PHE A 189 3.57 -9.74 13.67
C PHE A 189 4.11 -8.60 12.81
N PHE A 190 4.39 -8.95 11.55
CA PHE A 190 4.54 -7.99 10.45
C PHE A 190 3.34 -8.05 9.50
N ASP A 191 2.95 -6.89 8.99
CA ASP A 191 2.23 -6.79 7.73
C ASP A 191 3.25 -6.80 6.60
N CYS A 192 3.11 -7.74 5.67
CA CYS A 192 4.05 -7.94 4.59
C CYS A 192 3.36 -7.72 3.25
N ILE A 193 3.97 -6.92 2.38
CA ILE A 193 3.63 -6.92 0.96
C ILE A 193 4.69 -7.72 0.22
N ILE A 194 4.24 -8.73 -0.55
CA ILE A 194 5.10 -9.58 -1.35
C ILE A 194 4.79 -9.30 -2.82
N SER A 195 5.74 -8.72 -3.54
CA SER A 195 5.58 -8.34 -4.94
C SER A 195 6.60 -9.04 -5.83
N TRP A 196 6.14 -9.55 -6.97
CA TRP A 196 6.94 -10.27 -7.96
C TRP A 196 7.13 -9.41 -9.19
N HIS A 197 8.39 -9.16 -9.51
CA HIS A 197 8.80 -8.32 -10.63
C HIS A 197 9.64 -9.16 -11.59
N ILE A 198 9.07 -9.52 -12.73
CA ILE A 198 9.68 -10.42 -13.71
C ILE A 198 9.61 -9.79 -15.09
N ASN A 199 10.74 -9.73 -15.79
CA ASN A 199 10.89 -9.10 -17.12
C ASN A 199 10.37 -7.64 -17.15
N GLY A 200 10.56 -6.90 -16.07
CA GLY A 200 10.11 -5.51 -15.94
C GLY A 200 8.63 -5.33 -15.63
N TRP A 201 7.86 -6.43 -15.48
CA TRP A 201 6.45 -6.42 -15.11
C TRP A 201 6.27 -6.73 -13.63
N THR A 202 5.33 -6.06 -12.99
CA THR A 202 4.79 -6.55 -11.72
C THR A 202 3.76 -7.63 -12.03
N GLN A 203 4.11 -8.89 -11.79
CA GLN A 203 3.28 -10.05 -12.14
C GLN A 203 2.29 -10.41 -11.03
N HIS A 204 2.72 -10.29 -9.78
CA HIS A 204 1.89 -10.62 -8.63
C HIS A 204 2.19 -9.71 -7.45
N VAL A 205 1.15 -9.39 -6.66
CA VAL A 205 1.26 -8.70 -5.38
C VAL A 205 0.30 -9.34 -4.40
N GLY A 206 0.81 -9.69 -3.22
CA GLY A 206 0.03 -10.22 -2.11
C GLY A 206 0.31 -9.48 -0.82
N LEU A 207 -0.70 -9.42 0.05
CA LEU A 207 -0.58 -8.99 1.43
C LEU A 207 -0.67 -10.20 2.35
N SER A 208 0.18 -10.25 3.38
CA SER A 208 0.20 -11.31 4.36
C SER A 208 0.58 -10.76 5.71
N LYS A 209 -0.15 -11.17 6.75
CA LYS A 209 0.25 -10.94 8.14
C LYS A 209 1.05 -12.16 8.61
N LEU A 210 2.31 -11.95 8.93
CA LEU A 210 3.25 -13.03 9.27
C LEU A 210 3.84 -12.84 10.67
N PRO A 211 3.91 -13.89 11.50
CA PRO A 211 4.54 -13.80 12.82
C PRO A 211 6.05 -13.58 12.70
N LYS A 212 6.64 -12.81 13.61
CA LYS A 212 8.09 -12.52 13.67
C LYS A 212 8.96 -13.71 14.09
N SER A 213 8.46 -14.92 14.02
CA SER A 213 9.06 -16.17 14.49
C SER A 213 9.44 -17.09 13.34
N ASP A 214 10.01 -18.27 13.66
CA ASP A 214 10.31 -19.34 12.70
C ASP A 214 9.05 -19.83 11.96
N GLN A 215 7.88 -19.75 12.60
CA GLN A 215 6.61 -20.03 11.94
C GLN A 215 6.34 -19.04 10.80
N GLY A 216 6.66 -17.76 11.00
CA GLY A 216 6.54 -16.76 9.94
C GLY A 216 7.50 -17.00 8.79
N ALA A 217 8.73 -17.43 9.08
CA ALA A 217 9.67 -17.84 8.04
C ALA A 217 9.10 -18.97 7.16
N LYS A 218 8.52 -20.00 7.80
CA LYS A 218 7.89 -21.10 7.07
C LYS A 218 6.69 -20.63 6.23
N LEU A 219 5.80 -19.82 6.78
CA LEU A 219 4.65 -19.27 6.07
C LEU A 219 5.06 -18.39 4.90
N LEU A 220 6.14 -17.59 5.05
CA LEU A 220 6.71 -16.83 3.95
C LEU A 220 7.18 -17.75 2.81
N ILE A 221 7.97 -18.78 3.12
CA ILE A 221 8.47 -19.72 2.11
C ILE A 221 7.31 -20.47 1.45
N ASP A 222 6.31 -20.90 2.19
CA ASP A 222 5.11 -21.56 1.64
C ASP A 222 4.36 -20.63 0.68
N ASN A 223 4.23 -19.32 1.02
CA ASN A 223 3.63 -18.31 0.16
C ASN A 223 4.45 -18.12 -1.13
N LEU A 224 5.79 -17.99 -1.00
CA LEU A 224 6.69 -17.86 -2.14
C LEU A 224 6.61 -19.08 -3.08
N ASN A 225 6.60 -20.29 -2.53
CA ASN A 225 6.48 -21.54 -3.31
C ASN A 225 5.14 -21.61 -4.05
N ASN A 226 4.03 -21.28 -3.38
CA ASN A 226 2.70 -21.32 -4.00
C ASN A 226 2.61 -20.32 -5.16
N THR A 227 3.15 -19.11 -5.00
CA THR A 227 3.15 -18.10 -6.04
C THR A 227 4.11 -18.47 -7.18
N ALA A 228 5.30 -19.03 -6.87
CA ALA A 228 6.23 -19.51 -7.87
C ALA A 228 5.60 -20.63 -8.73
N TRP A 229 4.96 -21.60 -8.10
CA TRP A 229 4.26 -22.67 -8.81
C TRP A 229 3.16 -22.14 -9.73
N SER A 230 2.34 -21.16 -9.27
CA SER A 230 1.35 -20.51 -10.12
C SER A 230 2.01 -19.78 -11.31
N GLY A 231 3.12 -19.07 -11.04
CA GLY A 231 3.86 -18.35 -12.07
C GLY A 231 4.48 -19.24 -13.13
N GLU A 232 4.95 -20.43 -12.75
CA GLU A 232 5.44 -21.44 -13.69
C GLU A 232 4.29 -21.99 -14.56
N LEU A 233 3.13 -22.28 -13.97
CA LEU A 233 1.95 -22.75 -14.70
C LEU A 233 1.41 -21.69 -15.68
N GLU A 234 1.42 -20.43 -15.28
CA GLU A 234 1.00 -19.29 -16.11
C GLU A 234 2.09 -18.86 -17.13
N GLY A 235 3.31 -19.38 -16.98
CA GLY A 235 4.41 -19.17 -17.92
C GLY A 235 5.16 -17.84 -17.78
N TRP A 236 4.94 -17.07 -16.71
CA TRP A 236 5.68 -15.85 -16.46
C TRP A 236 6.91 -16.03 -15.56
N LEU A 237 7.06 -17.21 -14.93
CA LEU A 237 8.21 -17.56 -14.13
C LEU A 237 8.89 -18.83 -14.70
N SER A 238 10.21 -18.83 -14.80
CA SER A 238 11.01 -19.98 -15.23
C SER A 238 11.92 -20.54 -14.13
N GLU A 239 12.33 -19.71 -13.21
CA GLU A 239 13.21 -20.05 -12.08
C GLU A 239 12.98 -19.08 -10.92
N ALA A 240 13.34 -19.49 -9.69
CA ALA A 240 13.25 -18.62 -8.52
C ALA A 240 14.11 -17.36 -8.72
N PRO A 241 13.53 -16.15 -8.62
CA PRO A 241 14.25 -14.91 -8.82
C PRO A 241 15.07 -14.52 -7.57
N GLU A 242 15.71 -13.38 -7.64
CA GLU A 242 16.36 -12.72 -6.50
C GLU A 242 15.31 -12.38 -5.42
N LEU A 243 15.70 -12.46 -4.15
CA LEU A 243 14.81 -12.10 -3.05
C LEU A 243 15.34 -10.86 -2.31
N ARG A 244 14.50 -9.85 -2.19
CA ARG A 244 14.83 -8.58 -1.52
C ARG A 244 13.90 -8.34 -0.35
N PHE A 245 14.46 -8.27 0.84
CA PHE A 245 13.75 -7.81 2.03
C PHE A 245 13.88 -6.30 2.15
N ILE A 246 12.76 -5.63 2.41
CA ILE A 246 12.70 -4.20 2.70
C ILE A 246 12.24 -4.05 4.15
N GLY A 247 13.16 -3.84 5.04
CA GLY A 247 12.87 -3.76 6.47
C GLY A 247 14.14 -3.64 7.33
N GLY A 248 15.31 -3.74 6.70
CA GLY A 248 16.60 -3.53 7.37
C GLY A 248 16.80 -4.49 8.55
N GLU A 249 17.16 -3.93 9.69
CA GLU A 249 17.41 -4.69 10.94
C GLU A 249 16.15 -5.34 11.53
N HIS A 250 14.96 -5.00 11.07
CA HIS A 250 13.71 -5.63 11.53
C HIS A 250 13.48 -7.02 10.93
N VAL A 251 14.24 -7.41 9.88
CA VAL A 251 14.11 -8.74 9.27
C VAL A 251 14.66 -9.81 10.21
N PRO A 252 13.84 -10.77 10.68
CA PRO A 252 14.31 -11.82 11.58
C PRO A 252 15.39 -12.69 10.91
N SER A 253 16.41 -13.09 11.66
CA SER A 253 17.49 -13.93 11.15
C SER A 253 17.00 -15.29 10.62
N SER A 254 15.96 -15.85 11.24
CA SER A 254 15.31 -17.09 10.78
C SER A 254 14.68 -16.95 9.38
N TRP A 255 14.18 -15.76 9.04
CA TRP A 255 13.62 -15.51 7.72
C TRP A 255 14.71 -15.44 6.65
N LEU A 256 15.86 -14.81 6.98
CA LEU A 256 17.02 -14.76 6.09
C LEU A 256 17.62 -16.16 5.85
N GLU A 257 17.67 -16.98 6.90
CA GLU A 257 18.15 -18.37 6.78
C GLU A 257 17.18 -19.23 5.93
N ALA A 258 15.89 -19.12 6.14
CA ALA A 258 14.90 -19.82 5.32
C ALA A 258 14.95 -19.39 3.85
N ALA A 259 15.14 -18.10 3.60
CA ALA A 259 15.27 -17.54 2.26
C ALA A 259 16.47 -18.11 1.49
N LYS A 260 17.61 -18.36 2.16
CA LYS A 260 18.79 -19.00 1.54
C LYS A 260 18.51 -20.41 1.02
N GLY A 261 17.52 -21.08 1.60
CA GLY A 261 17.06 -22.39 1.12
C GLY A 261 16.09 -22.32 -0.05
N TRP A 262 15.46 -21.15 -0.27
CA TRP A 262 14.44 -20.96 -1.29
C TRP A 262 14.99 -20.57 -2.66
N THR A 263 15.99 -19.69 -2.71
CA THR A 263 16.64 -19.27 -3.96
C THR A 263 18.14 -19.47 -3.89
N SER A 264 18.73 -19.84 -5.05
CA SER A 264 20.19 -19.85 -5.22
C SER A 264 20.77 -18.48 -5.61
N LYS A 265 19.89 -17.50 -5.86
CA LYS A 265 20.28 -16.15 -6.22
C LYS A 265 20.55 -15.31 -4.97
N GLU A 266 20.98 -14.09 -5.18
CA GLU A 266 21.28 -13.14 -4.09
C GLU A 266 20.05 -12.84 -3.24
N ILE A 267 20.27 -12.70 -1.93
CA ILE A 267 19.30 -12.20 -0.98
C ILE A 267 19.79 -10.84 -0.51
N GLN A 268 19.03 -9.82 -0.82
CA GLN A 268 19.31 -8.45 -0.39
C GLN A 268 18.45 -8.08 0.81
N ASN A 269 19.02 -7.29 1.70
CA ASN A 269 18.31 -6.73 2.84
C ASN A 269 18.49 -5.21 2.80
N GLU A 270 17.46 -4.51 2.36
CA GLU A 270 17.43 -3.06 2.20
C GLU A 270 16.86 -2.41 3.47
N PRO A 271 17.29 -1.19 3.83
CA PRO A 271 16.70 -0.48 4.95
C PRO A 271 15.20 -0.25 4.73
N ALA A 272 14.46 -0.12 5.82
CA ALA A 272 13.08 0.30 5.74
C ALA A 272 13.00 1.73 5.18
N PRO A 273 11.99 2.05 4.36
CA PRO A 273 11.73 3.43 3.96
C PRO A 273 11.57 4.33 5.19
N GLU A 274 12.07 5.56 5.12
CA GLU A 274 11.88 6.53 6.19
C GLU A 274 10.38 6.80 6.42
N GLU A 275 9.99 7.12 7.66
CA GLU A 275 8.56 7.38 7.98
C GLU A 275 7.98 8.53 7.13
N ASP A 276 8.81 9.52 6.77
CA ASP A 276 8.43 10.64 5.91
C ASP A 276 8.10 10.21 4.47
N GLU A 277 8.69 9.11 4.00
CA GLU A 277 8.44 8.57 2.65
C GLU A 277 7.16 7.74 2.58
N GLN A 278 6.65 7.28 3.73
CA GLN A 278 5.43 6.48 3.82
C GLN A 278 4.16 7.33 3.92
N ALA A 279 4.30 8.61 4.26
CA ALA A 279 3.19 9.56 4.45
C ALA A 279 2.92 10.40 3.20
#